data_28a8db2855493674fd7d16f0e81051a3
#
_entry.id   28a8db2855493674fd7d16f0e81051a3
#
_cell.length_a   1.000
_cell.length_b   1.000
_cell.length_c   1.000
_cell.angle_alpha   90.00
_cell.angle_beta   90.00
_cell.angle_gamma   90.00
#
_symmetry.space_group_name_H-M   'P 1'
#
loop_
_entity.id
_entity.type
_entity.pdbx_description
1 polymer ?
#
loop_
_entity_poly.entity_id
_entity_poly.type
_entity_poly.pdbx_seq_one_letter_code
_entity_poly.pdbx_strand_id
1 'polypeptide(L)'
;MTLLAIDGPAGAGKTTLAAKLEAEFSAHSTVRTIHMDDLYDGWDGALGSALTQTLEELTLAHLSAKECTVKFFNWHLMKFDREEVITPTDYLILEGVGAAQAVVRKAGATTYWLDIDAETGLKRVLARDGAHIEKEMRQWQIQQSIHFDLDQTRENCEFKLTS
;
A
#
# COMPACT_ATOMS: atom_id res chain seq x y z
N MET A 1 -8.24 -12.75 12.95
CA MET A 1 -7.91 -11.50 12.23
C MET A 1 -6.98 -11.83 11.10
N THR A 2 -7.29 -11.36 9.91
CA THR A 2 -6.56 -11.67 8.68
C THR A 2 -5.90 -10.38 8.15
N LEU A 3 -4.67 -10.51 7.72
CA LEU A 3 -3.89 -9.42 7.14
C LEU A 3 -3.67 -9.72 5.65
N LEU A 4 -4.05 -8.79 4.79
CA LEU A 4 -3.84 -8.85 3.34
C LEU A 4 -2.97 -7.67 2.91
N ALA A 5 -2.06 -7.90 1.97
CA ALA A 5 -1.26 -6.85 1.37
C ALA A 5 -1.26 -6.95 -0.15
N ILE A 6 -1.60 -5.86 -0.81
CA ILE A 6 -1.69 -5.75 -2.27
C ILE A 6 -0.65 -4.76 -2.75
N ASP A 7 0.37 -5.25 -3.42
CA ASP A 7 1.52 -4.47 -3.86
C ASP A 7 1.74 -4.59 -5.38
N GLY A 8 2.62 -3.80 -5.90
CA GLY A 8 2.96 -3.75 -7.32
C GLY A 8 3.13 -2.32 -7.81
N PRO A 9 3.63 -2.13 -9.02
CA PRO A 9 3.89 -0.80 -9.58
C PRO A 9 2.67 0.11 -9.63
N ALA A 10 2.91 1.42 -9.66
CA ALA A 10 1.85 2.40 -9.84
C ALA A 10 1.08 2.13 -11.15
N GLY A 11 -0.24 2.25 -11.11
CA GLY A 11 -1.12 1.97 -12.25
C GLY A 11 -1.48 0.49 -12.45
N ALA A 12 -1.01 -0.44 -11.60
CA ALA A 12 -1.27 -1.87 -11.73
C ALA A 12 -2.70 -2.31 -11.35
N GLY A 13 -3.52 -1.43 -10.78
CA GLY A 13 -4.90 -1.76 -10.41
C GLY A 13 -5.08 -2.28 -8.99
N LYS A 14 -4.13 -2.02 -8.10
CA LYS A 14 -4.17 -2.42 -6.69
C LYS A 14 -5.42 -1.96 -5.96
N THR A 15 -5.76 -0.68 -6.09
CA THR A 15 -6.97 -0.10 -5.47
C THR A 15 -8.26 -0.77 -5.95
N THR A 16 -8.30 -1.14 -7.24
CA THR A 16 -9.46 -1.88 -7.79
C THR A 16 -9.58 -3.28 -7.17
N LEU A 17 -8.47 -3.98 -7.00
CA LEU A 17 -8.47 -5.28 -6.34
C LEU A 17 -8.83 -5.15 -4.86
N ALA A 18 -8.26 -4.17 -4.15
CA ALA A 18 -8.60 -3.92 -2.75
C ALA A 18 -10.09 -3.64 -2.56
N ALA A 19 -10.67 -2.77 -3.39
CA ALA A 19 -12.10 -2.47 -3.34
C ALA A 19 -13.00 -3.70 -3.59
N LYS A 20 -12.60 -4.61 -4.48
CA LYS A 20 -13.33 -5.87 -4.72
C LYS A 20 -13.27 -6.79 -3.50
N LEU A 21 -12.10 -6.96 -2.91
CA LEU A 21 -11.94 -7.79 -1.71
C LEU A 21 -12.68 -7.20 -0.51
N GLU A 22 -12.60 -5.88 -0.33
CA GLU A 22 -13.35 -5.17 0.71
C GLU A 22 -14.85 -5.38 0.56
N ALA A 23 -15.41 -5.21 -0.65
CA ALA A 23 -16.82 -5.42 -0.90
C ALA A 23 -17.26 -6.88 -0.64
N GLU A 24 -16.43 -7.85 -1.03
CA GLU A 24 -16.69 -9.26 -0.82
C GLU A 24 -16.71 -9.63 0.67
N PHE A 25 -15.67 -9.22 1.41
CA PHE A 25 -15.53 -9.57 2.81
C PHE A 25 -16.50 -8.80 3.71
N SER A 26 -16.82 -7.55 3.39
CA SER A 26 -17.76 -6.71 4.15
C SER A 26 -19.18 -7.27 4.19
N ALA A 27 -19.52 -8.23 3.31
CA ALA A 27 -20.80 -8.90 3.36
C ALA A 27 -21.02 -9.72 4.66
N HIS A 28 -19.92 -10.17 5.30
CA HIS A 28 -20.00 -11.09 6.46
C HIS A 28 -18.98 -10.80 7.56
N SER A 29 -18.14 -9.78 7.39
CA SER A 29 -17.01 -9.49 8.29
C SER A 29 -16.74 -7.98 8.38
N THR A 30 -16.02 -7.58 9.42
CA THR A 30 -15.49 -6.23 9.51
C THR A 30 -14.21 -6.12 8.69
N VAL A 31 -14.09 -5.07 7.87
CA VAL A 31 -12.93 -4.84 7.00
C VAL A 31 -12.43 -3.41 7.15
N ARG A 32 -11.14 -3.25 7.17
CA ARG A 32 -10.48 -1.96 7.06
C ARG A 32 -9.45 -2.00 5.96
N THR A 33 -9.56 -1.09 5.00
CA THR A 33 -8.53 -0.86 3.97
C THR A 33 -7.72 0.38 4.32
N ILE A 34 -6.40 0.29 4.20
CA ILE A 34 -5.45 1.38 4.35
C ILE A 34 -4.64 1.51 3.07
N HIS A 35 -4.69 2.70 2.49
CA HIS A 35 -3.96 3.04 1.28
C HIS A 35 -2.56 3.55 1.65
N MET A 36 -1.52 3.01 1.01
CA MET A 36 -0.15 3.46 1.27
C MET A 36 0.06 4.93 0.93
N ASP A 37 -0.67 5.43 -0.06
CA ASP A 37 -0.62 6.86 -0.46
C ASP A 37 -0.98 7.80 0.71
N ASP A 38 -1.79 7.35 1.64
CA ASP A 38 -2.15 8.11 2.84
C ASP A 38 -1.07 8.06 3.94
N LEU A 39 -0.09 7.19 3.82
CA LEU A 39 0.96 6.98 4.82
C LEU A 39 2.33 7.54 4.39
N TYR A 40 2.51 7.86 3.11
CA TYR A 40 3.79 8.37 2.63
C TYR A 40 4.11 9.76 3.18
N ASP A 41 5.39 10.00 3.49
CA ASP A 41 5.89 11.34 3.84
C ASP A 41 6.32 12.06 2.54
N GLY A 42 5.32 12.47 1.76
CA GLY A 42 5.54 13.09 0.45
C GLY A 42 6.17 12.16 -0.59
N TRP A 43 6.68 12.73 -1.66
CA TRP A 43 7.30 11.97 -2.75
C TRP A 43 8.64 11.35 -2.38
N ASP A 44 9.49 12.10 -1.69
CA ASP A 44 10.87 11.68 -1.43
C ASP A 44 11.02 10.81 -0.19
N GLY A 45 10.13 10.94 0.77
CA GLY A 45 10.15 10.18 2.03
C GLY A 45 9.26 8.92 2.05
N ALA A 46 8.57 8.64 0.95
CA ALA A 46 7.49 7.66 0.92
C ALA A 46 7.91 6.23 1.31
N LEU A 47 8.97 5.71 0.70
CA LEU A 47 9.40 4.31 0.86
C LEU A 47 10.58 4.16 1.85
N GLY A 48 10.62 5.01 2.86
CA GLY A 48 11.66 5.01 3.89
C GLY A 48 11.31 4.18 5.13
N SER A 49 12.21 4.23 6.11
CA SER A 49 12.08 3.51 7.39
C SER A 49 10.85 3.92 8.20
N ALA A 50 10.37 5.16 8.05
CA ALA A 50 9.17 5.64 8.73
C ALA A 50 7.92 4.86 8.30
N LEU A 51 7.76 4.60 6.99
CA LEU A 51 6.67 3.75 6.49
C LEU A 51 6.80 2.33 7.04
N THR A 52 8.00 1.76 7.00
CA THR A 52 8.25 0.40 7.52
C THR A 52 7.88 0.29 8.99
N GLN A 53 8.24 1.26 9.82
CA GLN A 53 7.88 1.30 11.23
C GLN A 53 6.37 1.42 11.42
N THR A 54 5.70 2.30 10.69
CA THR A 54 4.23 2.43 10.74
C THR A 54 3.53 1.11 10.41
N LEU A 55 4.00 0.41 9.38
CA LEU A 55 3.43 -0.89 8.99
C LEU A 55 3.71 -1.98 10.02
N GLU A 56 4.88 -1.99 10.64
CA GLU A 56 5.20 -2.92 11.72
C GLU A 56 4.28 -2.73 12.93
N GLU A 57 4.13 -1.50 13.39
CA GLU A 57 3.26 -1.15 14.51
C GLU A 57 1.79 -1.49 14.21
N LEU A 58 1.29 -1.13 13.03
CA LEU A 58 -0.08 -1.37 12.60
C LEU A 58 -0.40 -2.86 12.48
N THR A 59 0.48 -3.63 11.83
CA THR A 59 0.27 -5.07 11.62
C THR A 59 0.35 -5.84 12.92
N LEU A 60 1.29 -5.49 13.80
CA LEU A 60 1.43 -6.10 15.12
C LEU A 60 0.20 -5.81 16.01
N ALA A 61 -0.27 -4.57 16.01
CA ALA A 61 -1.46 -4.17 16.76
C ALA A 61 -2.70 -4.92 16.27
N HIS A 62 -2.92 -4.94 14.94
CA HIS A 62 -4.03 -5.66 14.32
C HIS A 62 -4.06 -7.14 14.73
N LEU A 63 -2.94 -7.85 14.56
CA LEU A 63 -2.84 -9.28 14.87
C LEU A 63 -2.94 -9.56 16.37
N SER A 64 -2.63 -8.58 17.21
CA SER A 64 -2.76 -8.66 18.67
C SER A 64 -4.13 -8.20 19.21
N ALA A 65 -5.08 -7.90 18.33
CA ALA A 65 -6.38 -7.35 18.68
C ALA A 65 -6.30 -6.03 19.48
N LYS A 66 -5.35 -5.17 19.12
CA LYS A 66 -5.12 -3.87 19.77
C LYS A 66 -5.35 -2.72 18.80
N GLU A 67 -5.71 -1.58 19.33
CA GLU A 67 -5.78 -0.34 18.59
C GLU A 67 -4.37 0.18 18.25
N CYS A 68 -4.28 0.88 17.12
CA CYS A 68 -3.05 1.55 16.68
C CYS A 68 -3.40 2.96 16.19
N THR A 69 -2.69 3.96 16.68
CA THR A 69 -2.84 5.34 16.17
C THR A 69 -1.94 5.52 14.96
N VAL A 70 -2.54 5.89 13.84
CA VAL A 70 -1.86 6.08 12.56
C VAL A 70 -2.00 7.52 12.11
N LYS A 71 -0.90 8.09 11.62
CA LYS A 71 -0.86 9.43 11.02
C LYS A 71 -1.11 9.33 9.53
N PHE A 72 -1.97 10.22 9.03
CA PHE A 72 -2.34 10.30 7.62
C PHE A 72 -1.79 11.56 6.98
N PHE A 73 -1.17 11.39 5.82
CA PHE A 73 -0.55 12.48 5.06
C PHE A 73 -1.58 13.21 4.21
N ASN A 74 -1.50 14.53 4.23
CA ASN A 74 -2.33 15.40 3.40
C ASN A 74 -1.49 15.95 2.23
N TRP A 75 -1.74 15.47 1.03
CA TRP A 75 -1.02 15.85 -0.18
C TRP A 75 -1.22 17.32 -0.61
N HIS A 76 -2.34 17.94 -0.22
CA HIS A 76 -2.57 19.38 -0.48
C HIS A 76 -1.75 20.26 0.47
N LEU A 77 -1.62 19.85 1.72
CA LEU A 77 -0.86 20.57 2.73
C LEU A 77 0.61 20.11 2.82
N MET A 78 0.95 19.02 2.12
CA MET A 78 2.27 18.40 2.13
C MET A 78 2.79 18.10 3.53
N LYS A 79 1.93 17.55 4.39
CA LYS A 79 2.26 17.19 5.78
C LYS A 79 1.27 16.16 6.33
N PHE A 80 1.68 15.50 7.41
CA PHE A 80 0.74 14.75 8.24
C PHE A 80 -0.13 15.73 9.02
N ASP A 81 -1.44 15.67 8.84
CA ASP A 81 -2.39 16.61 9.47
C ASP A 81 -3.57 15.91 10.17
N ARG A 82 -3.66 14.61 10.07
CA ARG A 82 -4.70 13.80 10.69
C ARG A 82 -4.12 12.58 11.38
N GLU A 83 -4.62 12.29 12.56
CA GLU A 83 -4.38 11.03 13.26
C GLU A 83 -5.71 10.27 13.40
N GLU A 84 -5.65 8.96 13.26
CA GLU A 84 -6.81 8.09 13.41
C GLU A 84 -6.44 6.87 14.24
N VAL A 85 -7.32 6.50 15.16
CA VAL A 85 -7.21 5.25 15.89
C VAL A 85 -7.79 4.13 15.03
N ILE A 86 -6.94 3.25 14.55
CA ILE A 86 -7.35 2.06 13.80
C ILE A 86 -7.69 0.96 14.79
N THR A 87 -8.96 0.61 14.84
CA THR A 87 -9.46 -0.51 15.66
C THR A 87 -9.27 -1.83 14.90
N PRO A 88 -9.00 -2.93 15.60
CA PRO A 88 -8.90 -4.25 14.97
C PRO A 88 -10.19 -4.65 14.24
N THR A 89 -10.03 -5.25 13.07
CA THR A 89 -11.12 -5.77 12.23
C THR A 89 -10.87 -7.24 11.91
N ASP A 90 -11.84 -7.94 11.35
CA ASP A 90 -11.62 -9.32 10.89
C ASP A 90 -10.59 -9.36 9.77
N TYR A 91 -10.62 -8.36 8.88
CA TYR A 91 -9.67 -8.19 7.78
C TYR A 91 -9.06 -6.78 7.79
N LEU A 92 -7.73 -6.71 7.76
CA LEU A 92 -6.98 -5.50 7.44
C LEU A 92 -6.36 -5.66 6.05
N ILE A 93 -6.69 -4.76 5.14
CA ILE A 93 -6.14 -4.73 3.78
C ILE A 93 -5.20 -3.54 3.68
N LEU A 94 -3.94 -3.80 3.37
CA LEU A 94 -2.95 -2.79 3.02
C LEU A 94 -2.79 -2.77 1.50
N GLU A 95 -2.93 -1.62 0.85
CA GLU A 95 -2.78 -1.54 -0.59
C GLU A 95 -1.94 -0.35 -1.04
N GLY A 96 -1.07 -0.57 -1.98
CA GLY A 96 -0.20 0.44 -2.57
C GLY A 96 1.24 -0.05 -2.71
N VAL A 97 2.10 0.79 -3.27
CA VAL A 97 3.54 0.50 -3.37
C VAL A 97 4.14 0.39 -1.96
N GLY A 98 4.81 -0.71 -1.67
CA GLY A 98 5.40 -0.98 -0.35
C GLY A 98 4.44 -1.60 0.67
N ALA A 99 3.22 -1.96 0.27
CA ALA A 99 2.26 -2.63 1.18
C ALA A 99 2.70 -4.03 1.60
N ALA A 100 3.38 -4.76 0.71
CA ALA A 100 3.83 -6.14 0.97
C ALA A 100 5.33 -6.23 1.29
N GLN A 101 5.94 -5.18 1.85
CA GLN A 101 7.35 -5.23 2.24
C GLN A 101 7.64 -6.29 3.31
N ALA A 102 8.90 -6.62 3.50
CA ALA A 102 9.35 -7.74 4.33
C ALA A 102 8.72 -7.77 5.74
N VAL A 103 8.52 -6.63 6.39
CA VAL A 103 7.92 -6.55 7.72
C VAL A 103 6.47 -7.06 7.73
N VAL A 104 5.71 -6.73 6.69
CA VAL A 104 4.30 -7.14 6.53
C VAL A 104 4.22 -8.64 6.19
N ARG A 105 5.11 -9.13 5.31
CA ARG A 105 5.22 -10.57 5.00
C ARG A 105 5.58 -11.40 6.24
N LYS A 106 6.54 -10.91 7.04
CA LYS A 106 6.94 -11.57 8.30
C LYS A 106 5.83 -11.61 9.34
N ALA A 107 4.91 -10.65 9.31
CA ALA A 107 3.72 -10.66 10.15
C ALA A 107 2.68 -11.71 9.71
N GLY A 108 2.88 -12.39 8.58
CA GLY A 108 2.00 -13.44 8.09
C GLY A 108 0.87 -12.97 7.18
N ALA A 109 1.06 -11.83 6.52
CA ALA A 109 0.09 -11.34 5.54
C ALA A 109 -0.02 -12.26 4.32
N THR A 110 -1.24 -12.50 3.85
CA THR A 110 -1.46 -13.01 2.49
C THR A 110 -1.16 -11.89 1.50
N THR A 111 -0.25 -12.13 0.57
CA THR A 111 0.30 -11.08 -0.27
C THR A 111 0.01 -11.28 -1.75
N TYR A 112 -0.43 -10.21 -2.40
CA TYR A 112 -0.73 -10.14 -3.82
C TYR A 112 0.22 -9.16 -4.51
N TRP A 113 0.82 -9.60 -5.58
CA TRP A 113 1.59 -8.75 -6.49
C TRP A 113 0.84 -8.56 -7.81
N LEU A 114 0.65 -7.33 -8.24
CA LEU A 114 0.07 -7.00 -9.54
C LEU A 114 1.16 -6.50 -10.48
N ASP A 115 1.43 -7.27 -11.54
CA ASP A 115 2.39 -6.89 -12.56
C ASP A 115 1.78 -5.91 -13.58
N ILE A 116 2.57 -4.92 -13.96
CA ILE A 116 2.32 -4.04 -15.10
C ILE A 116 3.66 -3.51 -15.61
N ASP A 117 3.78 -3.28 -16.93
CA ASP A 117 4.96 -2.59 -17.46
C ASP A 117 4.92 -1.09 -17.14
N ALA A 118 6.11 -0.47 -17.05
CA ALA A 118 6.27 0.89 -16.57
C ALA A 118 5.51 1.92 -17.43
N GLU A 119 5.52 1.79 -18.75
CA GLU A 119 4.86 2.76 -19.63
C GLU A 119 3.33 2.64 -19.59
N THR A 120 2.80 1.43 -19.52
CA THR A 120 1.36 1.21 -19.36
C THR A 120 0.89 1.71 -17.99
N GLY A 121 1.66 1.45 -16.94
CA GLY A 121 1.38 1.96 -15.59
C GLY A 121 1.36 3.49 -15.55
N LEU A 122 2.38 4.13 -16.13
CA LEU A 122 2.46 5.59 -16.23
C LEU A 122 1.25 6.17 -16.98
N LYS A 123 0.91 5.62 -18.15
CA LYS A 123 -0.25 6.08 -18.92
C LYS A 123 -1.55 6.02 -18.12
N ARG A 124 -1.78 4.95 -17.37
CA ARG A 124 -2.97 4.81 -16.50
C ARG A 124 -3.01 5.86 -15.40
N VAL A 125 -1.89 6.11 -14.74
CA VAL A 125 -1.80 7.12 -13.68
C VAL A 125 -2.04 8.51 -14.25
N LEU A 126 -1.38 8.87 -15.36
CA LEU A 126 -1.56 10.20 -15.98
C LEU A 126 -2.98 10.42 -16.52
N ALA A 127 -3.64 9.36 -17.00
CA ALA A 127 -5.04 9.44 -17.43
C ALA A 127 -6.00 9.69 -16.26
N ARG A 128 -5.67 9.15 -15.07
CA ARG A 128 -6.49 9.32 -13.86
C ARG A 128 -6.23 10.66 -13.16
N ASP A 129 -4.95 11.01 -12.98
CA ASP A 129 -4.51 12.10 -12.08
C ASP A 129 -4.04 13.36 -12.83
N GLY A 130 -3.84 13.26 -14.14
CA GLY A 130 -3.45 14.36 -15.02
C GLY A 130 -1.98 14.33 -15.43
N ALA A 131 -1.70 14.90 -16.61
CA ALA A 131 -0.36 14.90 -17.20
C ALA A 131 0.64 15.81 -16.42
N HIS A 132 0.15 16.68 -15.56
CA HIS A 132 0.98 17.64 -14.81
C HIS A 132 1.92 16.97 -13.79
N ILE A 133 1.62 15.72 -13.38
CA ILE A 133 2.46 14.94 -12.43
C ILE A 133 3.43 13.98 -13.14
N GLU A 134 3.60 14.06 -14.46
CA GLU A 134 4.43 13.10 -15.19
C GLU A 134 5.88 13.05 -14.67
N LYS A 135 6.46 14.20 -14.37
CA LYS A 135 7.83 14.30 -13.87
C LYS A 135 7.98 13.58 -12.53
N GLU A 136 7.09 13.84 -11.60
CA GLU A 136 7.04 13.21 -10.27
C GLU A 136 6.81 11.70 -10.40
N MET A 137 5.93 11.29 -11.29
CA MET A 137 5.64 9.87 -11.52
C MET A 137 6.81 9.11 -12.15
N ARG A 138 7.60 9.72 -13.02
CA ARG A 138 8.82 9.10 -13.54
C ARG A 138 9.88 8.93 -12.46
N GLN A 139 10.04 9.90 -11.57
CA GLN A 139 10.91 9.76 -10.39
C GLN A 139 10.38 8.69 -9.43
N TRP A 140 9.06 8.64 -9.21
CA TRP A 140 8.41 7.62 -8.42
C TRP A 140 8.66 6.20 -8.95
N GLN A 141 8.60 6.01 -10.27
CA GLN A 141 8.90 4.72 -10.90
C GLN A 141 10.32 4.24 -10.62
N ILE A 142 11.29 5.15 -10.55
CA ILE A 142 12.66 4.81 -10.16
C ILE A 142 12.72 4.39 -8.68
N GLN A 143 12.10 5.16 -7.79
CA GLN A 143 12.08 4.86 -6.36
C GLN A 143 11.39 3.52 -6.06
N GLN A 144 10.22 3.28 -6.65
CA GLN A 144 9.51 2.01 -6.46
C GLN A 144 10.31 0.83 -6.98
N SER A 145 10.98 0.96 -8.13
CA SER A 145 11.84 -0.10 -8.68
C SER A 145 12.98 -0.45 -7.74
N ILE A 146 13.68 0.55 -7.22
CA ILE A 146 14.76 0.35 -6.23
C ILE A 146 14.21 -0.34 -4.98
N HIS A 147 13.06 0.10 -4.46
CA HIS A 147 12.43 -0.52 -3.30
C HIS A 147 12.10 -1.98 -3.55
N PHE A 148 11.47 -2.30 -4.67
CA PHE A 148 11.09 -3.67 -5.03
C PHE A 148 12.31 -4.57 -5.20
N ASP A 149 13.38 -4.09 -5.81
CA ASP A 149 14.61 -4.84 -6.01
C ASP A 149 15.31 -5.14 -4.66
N LEU A 150 15.39 -4.15 -3.78
CA LEU A 150 16.02 -4.31 -2.45
C LEU A 150 15.20 -5.22 -1.53
N ASP A 151 13.89 -5.09 -1.53
CA ASP A 151 12.97 -5.87 -0.70
C ASP A 151 12.63 -7.23 -1.31
N GLN A 152 12.90 -7.41 -2.62
CA GLN A 152 12.48 -8.57 -3.43
C GLN A 152 10.98 -8.85 -3.28
N THR A 153 10.18 -7.79 -3.29
CA THR A 153 8.75 -7.84 -2.98
C THR A 153 8.02 -8.79 -3.92
N ARG A 154 8.24 -8.63 -5.24
CA ARG A 154 7.57 -9.45 -6.25
C ARG A 154 7.84 -10.94 -6.07
N GLU A 155 9.11 -11.30 -5.85
CA GLU A 155 9.56 -12.68 -5.72
C GLU A 155 8.95 -13.35 -4.49
N ASN A 156 8.80 -12.59 -3.41
CA ASN A 156 8.35 -13.07 -2.11
C ASN A 156 6.83 -12.90 -1.88
N CYS A 157 6.08 -12.30 -2.79
CA CYS A 157 4.62 -12.32 -2.73
C CYS A 157 4.06 -13.70 -3.06
N GLU A 158 3.01 -14.09 -2.34
CA GLU A 158 2.36 -15.40 -2.46
C GLU A 158 1.63 -15.54 -3.80
N PHE A 159 0.85 -14.54 -4.17
CA PHE A 159 0.09 -14.51 -5.41
C PHE A 159 0.63 -13.46 -6.36
N LYS A 160 0.80 -13.83 -7.62
CA LYS A 160 1.23 -12.93 -8.70
C LYS A 160 0.15 -12.87 -9.76
N LEU A 161 -0.35 -11.67 -9.99
CA LEU A 161 -1.44 -11.38 -10.92
C LEU A 161 -0.93 -10.44 -12.02
N THR A 162 -1.41 -10.64 -13.23
CA THR A 162 -1.13 -9.73 -14.35
C THR A 162 -2.28 -8.73 -14.47
N SER A 163 -1.91 -7.47 -14.59
CA SER A 163 -2.86 -6.37 -14.74
C SER A 163 -3.37 -6.23 -16.19
#